data_623509540c290bb38b26a322ba06d2d4
#
_entry.id   623509540c290bb38b26a322ba06d2d4
#
_cell.length_a   1.000
_cell.length_b   1.000
_cell.length_c   1.000
_cell.angle_alpha   90.00
_cell.angle_beta   90.00
_cell.angle_gamma   90.00
#
_symmetry.space_group_name_H-M   'P 1'
#
loop_
_entity.id
_entity.type
_entity.pdbx_description
1 polymer ?
#
loop_
_entity_poly.entity_id
_entity_poly.type
_entity_poly.pdbx_seq_one_letter_code
_entity_poly.pdbx_strand_id
1 'polypeptide(L)'
;DFSDTRFISDQEHRELAKRCRPEMGDVLLTKIGTTGIAVVIDTHRAFSIFVSVALITLPTVSVDRDFLALVINSPFVRQQSEDGTEGVGNKNLVLRKIKAFQIPIPPLTEQSRIVTRVTALRRLCADLRQRLADRQSVQARLAEALVQEVA
;
A
#
# COMPACT_ATOMS: atom_id res chain seq x y z
N ASP A 1 -0.50 0.81 -9.93
CA ASP A 1 -1.10 0.23 -11.13
C ASP A 1 -2.27 1.09 -11.59
N PHE A 2 -2.35 1.40 -12.90
CA PHE A 2 -3.38 2.20 -13.55
C PHE A 2 -4.17 1.40 -14.59
N SER A 3 -4.08 0.07 -14.55
CA SER A 3 -4.76 -0.81 -15.53
C SER A 3 -6.28 -0.79 -15.39
N ASP A 4 -6.79 -0.58 -14.17
CA ASP A 4 -8.22 -0.50 -13.86
C ASP A 4 -8.55 0.87 -13.26
N THR A 5 -8.46 1.91 -14.10
CA THR A 5 -8.77 3.30 -13.70
C THR A 5 -9.93 3.85 -14.51
N ARG A 6 -10.70 4.75 -13.89
CA ARG A 6 -11.74 5.51 -14.59
C ARG A 6 -11.15 6.80 -15.15
N PHE A 7 -11.52 7.13 -16.37
CA PHE A 7 -11.15 8.40 -16.98
C PHE A 7 -12.20 9.47 -16.63
N ILE A 8 -11.72 10.68 -16.39
CA ILE A 8 -12.50 11.88 -16.14
C ILE A 8 -12.06 12.97 -17.13
N SER A 9 -12.90 14.00 -17.30
CA SER A 9 -12.55 15.13 -18.15
C SER A 9 -11.45 15.99 -17.51
N ASP A 10 -10.69 16.72 -18.35
CA ASP A 10 -9.67 17.66 -17.85
C ASP A 10 -10.26 18.77 -16.98
N GLN A 11 -11.50 19.16 -17.23
CA GLN A 11 -12.22 20.15 -16.43
C GLN A 11 -12.50 19.59 -15.02
N GLU A 12 -13.00 18.37 -14.93
CA GLU A 12 -13.27 17.69 -13.67
C GLU A 12 -11.98 17.44 -12.90
N HIS A 13 -10.92 17.01 -13.58
CA HIS A 13 -9.60 16.86 -12.95
C HIS A 13 -9.11 18.18 -12.32
N ARG A 14 -9.22 19.31 -13.04
CA ARG A 14 -8.82 20.63 -12.51
C ARG A 14 -9.65 21.03 -11.27
N GLU A 15 -10.95 20.75 -11.26
CA GLU A 15 -11.78 21.05 -10.08
C GLU A 15 -11.42 20.17 -8.88
N LEU A 16 -11.19 18.88 -9.08
CA LEU A 16 -10.74 17.98 -8.02
C LEU A 16 -9.34 18.35 -7.51
N ALA A 17 -8.43 18.74 -8.39
CA ALA A 17 -7.07 19.14 -8.04
C ALA A 17 -7.00 20.40 -7.17
N LYS A 18 -7.99 21.29 -7.24
CA LYS A 18 -8.09 22.45 -6.33
C LYS A 18 -8.21 22.03 -4.86
N ARG A 19 -8.84 20.89 -4.61
CA ARG A 19 -9.11 20.36 -3.26
C ARG A 19 -8.06 19.38 -2.80
N CYS A 20 -7.58 18.53 -3.72
CA CYS A 20 -6.67 17.46 -3.43
C CYS A 20 -5.87 17.13 -4.69
N ARG A 21 -4.57 17.41 -4.67
CA ARG A 21 -3.65 17.17 -5.77
C ARG A 21 -2.57 16.20 -5.33
N PRO A 22 -2.71 14.91 -5.67
CA PRO A 22 -1.68 13.94 -5.36
C PRO A 22 -0.39 14.24 -6.13
N GLU A 23 0.74 14.20 -5.45
CA GLU A 23 2.06 14.42 -6.04
C GLU A 23 2.98 13.23 -5.72
N MET A 24 4.03 13.07 -6.56
CA MET A 24 5.03 12.04 -6.32
C MET A 24 5.62 12.18 -4.91
N GLY A 25 5.60 11.07 -4.18
CA GLY A 25 6.09 10.99 -2.81
C GLY A 25 5.06 11.30 -1.72
N ASP A 26 3.84 11.68 -2.06
CA ASP A 26 2.73 11.66 -1.12
C ASP A 26 2.34 10.22 -0.77
N VAL A 27 1.63 10.03 0.33
CA VAL A 27 1.14 8.71 0.75
C VAL A 27 -0.37 8.65 0.58
N LEU A 28 -0.83 7.65 -0.15
CA LEU A 28 -2.26 7.32 -0.26
C LEU A 28 -2.64 6.32 0.84
N LEU A 29 -3.81 6.53 1.44
CA LEU A 29 -4.35 5.64 2.47
C LEU A 29 -5.80 5.27 2.15
N THR A 30 -6.09 3.98 2.04
CA THR A 30 -7.46 3.51 1.80
C THR A 30 -8.33 3.75 3.04
N LYS A 31 -9.54 4.31 2.82
CA LYS A 31 -10.45 4.69 3.91
C LYS A 31 -11.89 4.18 3.77
N ILE A 32 -12.25 3.60 2.61
CA ILE A 32 -13.56 2.96 2.38
C ILE A 32 -13.34 1.55 1.84
N GLY A 33 -14.12 0.60 2.30
CA GLY A 33 -13.98 -0.82 1.97
C GLY A 33 -12.82 -1.46 2.74
N THR A 34 -11.74 -1.84 2.07
CA THR A 34 -10.49 -2.26 2.74
C THR A 34 -9.77 -1.02 3.25
N THR A 35 -9.87 -0.75 4.55
CA THR A 35 -9.31 0.44 5.19
C THR A 35 -7.88 0.23 5.70
N GLY A 36 -7.09 1.32 5.81
CA GLY A 36 -5.79 1.33 6.49
C GLY A 36 -4.62 0.78 5.67
N ILE A 37 -4.72 0.68 4.34
CA ILE A 37 -3.59 0.33 3.47
C ILE A 37 -2.95 1.61 2.95
N ALA A 38 -1.64 1.75 3.20
CA ALA A 38 -0.85 2.88 2.76
C ALA A 38 0.10 2.52 1.61
N VAL A 39 0.24 3.43 0.65
CA VAL A 39 1.21 3.32 -0.46
C VAL A 39 1.80 4.70 -0.77
N VAL A 40 3.10 4.76 -1.05
CA VAL A 40 3.76 5.96 -1.56
C VAL A 40 3.48 6.11 -3.05
N ILE A 41 3.19 7.33 -3.50
CA ILE A 41 3.04 7.65 -4.91
C ILE A 41 4.44 7.67 -5.55
N ASP A 42 4.68 6.78 -6.50
CA ASP A 42 5.94 6.58 -7.22
C ASP A 42 5.91 7.05 -8.68
N THR A 43 4.94 7.90 -9.04
CA THR A 43 4.74 8.36 -10.41
C THR A 43 4.55 9.87 -10.48
N HIS A 44 5.02 10.46 -11.58
CA HIS A 44 4.76 11.86 -11.95
C HIS A 44 3.46 12.03 -12.78
N ARG A 45 2.77 10.95 -13.10
CA ARG A 45 1.51 11.01 -13.85
C ARG A 45 0.48 11.76 -13.03
N ALA A 46 -0.19 12.75 -13.66
CA ALA A 46 -1.32 13.44 -13.05
C ALA A 46 -2.53 12.51 -12.96
N PHE A 47 -3.15 12.46 -11.80
CA PHE A 47 -4.39 11.71 -11.56
C PHE A 47 -5.20 12.35 -10.42
N SER A 48 -6.47 12.01 -10.35
CA SER A 48 -7.34 12.40 -9.24
C SER A 48 -7.66 11.18 -8.38
N ILE A 49 -7.92 11.42 -7.09
CA ILE A 49 -8.35 10.38 -6.16
C ILE A 49 -9.81 10.57 -5.79
N PHE A 50 -10.48 9.45 -5.50
CA PHE A 50 -11.87 9.44 -5.06
C PHE A 50 -11.95 9.44 -3.53
N VAL A 51 -13.15 9.68 -2.99
CA VAL A 51 -13.43 9.76 -1.54
C VAL A 51 -13.04 8.51 -0.74
N SER A 52 -12.82 7.38 -1.41
CA SER A 52 -12.37 6.12 -0.81
C SER A 52 -10.90 6.11 -0.39
N VAL A 53 -10.14 7.14 -0.77
CA VAL A 53 -8.72 7.27 -0.47
C VAL A 53 -8.46 8.61 0.21
N ALA A 54 -7.62 8.63 1.22
CA ALA A 54 -7.07 9.84 1.83
C ALA A 54 -5.66 10.10 1.28
N LEU A 55 -5.33 11.37 1.09
CA LEU A 55 -3.98 11.84 0.76
C LEU A 55 -3.30 12.31 2.05
N ILE A 56 -2.08 11.84 2.26
CA ILE A 56 -1.21 12.28 3.34
C ILE A 56 0.00 12.95 2.69
N THR A 57 0.07 14.27 2.82
CA THR A 57 1.20 15.08 2.37
C THR A 57 2.10 15.37 3.57
N LEU A 58 3.38 15.12 3.43
CA LEU A 58 4.37 15.39 4.48
C LEU A 58 5.05 16.74 4.25
N PRO A 59 4.73 17.77 5.05
CA PRO A 59 5.29 19.11 4.87
C PRO A 59 6.73 19.23 5.36
N THR A 60 7.25 18.21 6.06
CA THR A 60 8.57 18.25 6.70
C THR A 60 9.45 17.10 6.28
N VAL A 61 10.77 17.34 6.22
CA VAL A 61 11.81 16.32 5.98
C VAL A 61 12.06 15.41 7.19
N SER A 62 11.28 15.52 8.26
CA SER A 62 11.52 14.75 9.50
C SER A 62 10.97 13.33 9.47
N VAL A 63 10.15 13.01 8.47
CA VAL A 63 9.57 11.67 8.30
C VAL A 63 9.84 11.18 6.89
N ASP A 64 10.49 10.02 6.79
CA ASP A 64 10.68 9.31 5.54
C ASP A 64 9.34 8.72 5.07
N ARG A 65 9.03 8.87 3.78
CA ARG A 65 7.73 8.49 3.19
C ARG A 65 7.54 6.99 3.15
N ASP A 66 8.59 6.26 2.81
CA ASP A 66 8.58 4.80 2.78
C ASP A 66 8.45 4.25 4.20
N PHE A 67 9.12 4.88 5.18
CA PHE A 67 8.94 4.56 6.58
C PHE A 67 7.50 4.82 7.03
N LEU A 68 6.90 5.95 6.67
CA LEU A 68 5.51 6.25 7.03
C LEU A 68 4.55 5.20 6.45
N ALA A 69 4.67 4.90 5.17
CA ALA A 69 3.84 3.86 4.54
C ALA A 69 4.07 2.49 5.20
N LEU A 70 5.32 2.16 5.56
CA LEU A 70 5.67 0.92 6.23
C LEU A 70 5.01 0.82 7.61
N VAL A 71 5.09 1.88 8.43
CA VAL A 71 4.53 1.88 9.79
C VAL A 71 3.01 1.90 9.78
N ILE A 72 2.37 2.61 8.85
CA ILE A 72 0.90 2.57 8.67
C ILE A 72 0.45 1.14 8.32
N ASN A 73 1.20 0.42 7.50
CA ASN A 73 0.91 -0.96 7.14
C ASN A 73 1.31 -1.98 8.23
N SER A 74 1.91 -1.55 9.36
CA SER A 74 2.27 -2.43 10.46
C SER A 74 1.01 -2.93 11.21
N PRO A 75 1.07 -4.09 11.87
CA PRO A 75 -0.05 -4.58 12.69
C PRO A 75 -0.53 -3.56 13.73
N PHE A 76 0.40 -2.79 14.31
CA PHE A 76 0.11 -1.78 15.33
C PHE A 76 -0.80 -0.65 14.82
N VAL A 77 -0.55 -0.10 13.65
CA VAL A 77 -1.39 0.99 13.07
C VAL A 77 -2.59 0.40 12.33
N ARG A 78 -2.46 -0.78 11.75
CA ARG A 78 -3.59 -1.51 11.15
C ARG A 78 -4.68 -1.76 12.17
N GLN A 79 -4.35 -2.16 13.40
CA GLN A 79 -5.33 -2.31 14.47
C GLN A 79 -6.05 -1.00 14.78
N GLN A 80 -5.34 0.13 14.84
CA GLN A 80 -5.96 1.45 15.02
C GLN A 80 -6.90 1.82 13.87
N SER A 81 -6.57 1.41 12.63
CA SER A 81 -7.45 1.59 11.46
C SER A 81 -8.71 0.76 11.59
N GLU A 82 -8.61 -0.48 12.02
CA GLU A 82 -9.75 -1.39 12.24
C GLU A 82 -10.66 -0.87 13.35
N ASP A 83 -10.11 -0.49 14.49
CA ASP A 83 -10.84 0.07 15.64
C ASP A 83 -11.48 1.43 15.30
N GLY A 84 -10.86 2.20 14.42
CA GLY A 84 -11.35 3.49 13.96
C GLY A 84 -12.37 3.41 12.81
N THR A 85 -12.54 2.23 12.21
CA THR A 85 -13.44 2.03 11.07
C THR A 85 -14.87 1.82 11.54
N GLU A 86 -15.79 2.61 11.00
CA GLU A 86 -17.23 2.60 11.33
C GLU A 86 -18.05 2.03 10.16
N GLY A 87 -19.21 1.44 10.46
CA GLY A 87 -20.19 0.92 9.49
C GLY A 87 -20.21 -0.59 9.34
N VAL A 88 -21.43 -1.16 9.22
CA VAL A 88 -21.65 -2.61 9.13
C VAL A 88 -21.52 -3.13 7.70
N GLY A 89 -21.98 -2.37 6.69
CA GLY A 89 -21.92 -2.77 5.27
C GLY A 89 -20.86 -1.99 4.49
N ASN A 90 -20.80 -0.69 4.69
CA ASN A 90 -19.85 0.18 4.02
C ASN A 90 -18.83 0.71 5.04
N LYS A 91 -17.77 -0.05 5.25
CA LYS A 91 -16.69 0.29 6.19
C LYS A 91 -16.04 1.61 5.81
N ASN A 92 -15.99 2.58 6.72
CA ASN A 92 -15.42 3.90 6.51
C ASN A 92 -14.50 4.32 7.67
N LEU A 93 -13.25 4.61 7.34
CA LEU A 93 -12.27 5.19 8.24
C LEU A 93 -12.23 6.71 8.04
N VAL A 94 -12.92 7.44 8.90
CA VAL A 94 -13.05 8.90 8.76
C VAL A 94 -11.73 9.62 9.03
N LEU A 95 -11.52 10.77 8.38
CA LEU A 95 -10.26 11.54 8.47
C LEU A 95 -9.88 11.91 9.92
N ARG A 96 -10.86 12.16 10.79
CA ARG A 96 -10.62 12.43 12.20
C ARG A 96 -9.89 11.28 12.90
N LYS A 97 -10.24 10.04 12.58
CA LYS A 97 -9.58 8.85 13.13
C LYS A 97 -8.19 8.66 12.57
N ILE A 98 -7.99 8.90 11.26
CA ILE A 98 -6.67 8.86 10.62
C ILE A 98 -5.72 9.87 11.28
N LYS A 99 -6.19 11.09 11.53
CA LYS A 99 -5.39 12.13 12.22
C LYS A 99 -5.03 11.79 13.67
N ALA A 100 -5.75 10.86 14.28
CA ALA A 100 -5.51 10.41 15.66
C ALA A 100 -4.58 9.19 15.76
N PHE A 101 -4.07 8.66 14.66
CA PHE A 101 -3.15 7.53 14.68
C PHE A 101 -1.91 7.84 15.52
N GLN A 102 -1.60 6.95 16.42
CA GLN A 102 -0.36 6.97 17.19
C GLN A 102 0.72 6.25 16.40
N ILE A 103 1.71 7.00 15.92
CA ILE A 103 2.79 6.48 15.07
C ILE A 103 4.12 6.74 15.77
N PRO A 104 4.93 5.72 16.07
CA PRO A 104 6.29 5.92 16.57
C PRO A 104 7.16 6.50 15.46
N ILE A 105 7.83 7.64 15.72
CA ILE A 105 8.71 8.30 14.75
C ILE A 105 10.11 8.36 15.33
N PRO A 106 11.00 7.38 15.03
CA PRO A 106 12.40 7.42 15.42
C PRO A 106 13.17 8.46 14.58
N PRO A 107 14.45 8.76 14.91
CA PRO A 107 15.31 9.61 14.08
C PRO A 107 15.40 9.10 12.63
N LEU A 108 15.62 10.01 11.66
CA LEU A 108 15.65 9.68 10.22
C LEU A 108 16.62 8.54 9.85
N THR A 109 17.79 8.49 10.48
CA THR A 109 18.76 7.43 10.28
C THR A 109 18.19 6.06 10.63
N GLU A 110 17.40 5.99 11.69
CA GLU A 110 16.74 4.74 12.10
C GLU A 110 15.57 4.41 11.18
N GLN A 111 14.80 5.41 10.73
CA GLN A 111 13.75 5.21 9.73
C GLN A 111 14.33 4.57 8.46
N SER A 112 15.40 5.12 7.91
CA SER A 112 16.08 4.58 6.72
C SER A 112 16.62 3.16 6.95
N ARG A 113 17.18 2.89 8.13
CA ARG A 113 17.65 1.54 8.50
C ARG A 113 16.50 0.53 8.52
N ILE A 114 15.36 0.90 9.09
CA ILE A 114 14.16 0.06 9.14
C ILE A 114 13.65 -0.23 7.73
N VAL A 115 13.48 0.81 6.90
CA VAL A 115 13.02 0.67 5.50
C VAL A 115 13.93 -0.28 4.73
N THR A 116 15.25 -0.06 4.79
CA THR A 116 16.25 -0.91 4.11
C THR A 116 16.12 -2.37 4.56
N ARG A 117 16.03 -2.60 5.87
CA ARG A 117 15.97 -3.97 6.41
C ARG A 117 14.69 -4.69 6.01
N VAL A 118 13.53 -4.02 6.15
CA VAL A 118 12.23 -4.61 5.80
C VAL A 118 12.13 -4.86 4.29
N THR A 119 12.63 -3.96 3.46
CA THR A 119 12.66 -4.14 2.00
C THR A 119 13.51 -5.34 1.60
N ALA A 120 14.69 -5.50 2.20
CA ALA A 120 15.55 -6.67 1.97
C ALA A 120 14.88 -7.98 2.37
N LEU A 121 14.22 -8.02 3.53
CA LEU A 121 13.49 -9.20 3.99
C LEU A 121 12.30 -9.53 3.08
N ARG A 122 11.54 -8.53 2.63
CA ARG A 122 10.43 -8.73 1.69
C ARG A 122 10.90 -9.30 0.35
N ARG A 123 12.03 -8.81 -0.18
CA ARG A 123 12.66 -9.36 -1.39
C ARG A 123 13.06 -10.82 -1.21
N LEU A 124 13.70 -11.15 -0.09
CA LEU A 124 14.07 -12.53 0.23
C LEU A 124 12.84 -13.44 0.31
N CYS A 125 11.77 -12.99 0.99
CA CYS A 125 10.53 -13.76 1.06
C CYS A 125 9.88 -13.94 -0.32
N ALA A 126 9.92 -12.94 -1.18
CA ALA A 126 9.39 -13.05 -2.55
C ALA A 126 10.19 -14.06 -3.38
N ASP A 127 11.53 -14.01 -3.33
CA ASP A 127 12.41 -14.97 -4.01
C ASP A 127 12.17 -16.41 -3.53
N LEU A 128 12.07 -16.61 -2.22
CA LEU A 128 11.77 -17.93 -1.67
C LEU A 128 10.40 -18.47 -2.11
N ARG A 129 9.38 -17.62 -2.13
CA ARG A 129 8.05 -18.01 -2.62
C ARG A 129 8.10 -18.42 -4.10
N GLN A 130 8.81 -17.66 -4.92
CA GLN A 130 8.98 -17.97 -6.34
C GLN A 130 9.67 -19.31 -6.52
N ARG A 131 10.78 -19.56 -5.84
CA ARG A 131 11.50 -20.86 -5.91
C ARG A 131 10.65 -22.03 -5.45
N LEU A 132 9.82 -21.85 -4.44
CA LEU A 132 8.88 -22.89 -3.99
C LEU A 132 7.82 -23.18 -5.04
N ALA A 133 7.24 -22.15 -5.67
CA ALA A 133 6.26 -22.31 -6.76
C ALA A 133 6.87 -23.03 -7.97
N ASP A 134 8.09 -22.63 -8.37
CA ASP A 134 8.82 -23.26 -9.47
C ASP A 134 9.09 -24.75 -9.19
N ARG A 135 9.53 -25.06 -7.96
CA ARG A 135 9.74 -26.45 -7.54
C ARG A 135 8.46 -27.28 -7.56
N GLN A 136 7.35 -26.72 -7.07
CA GLN A 136 6.04 -27.41 -7.11
C GLN A 136 5.59 -27.66 -8.55
N SER A 137 5.78 -26.70 -9.45
CA SER A 137 5.47 -26.86 -10.88
C SER A 137 6.30 -27.99 -11.52
N VAL A 138 7.61 -28.04 -11.25
CA VAL A 138 8.48 -29.12 -11.74
C VAL A 138 8.06 -30.48 -11.21
N GLN A 139 7.74 -30.57 -9.91
CA GLN A 139 7.28 -31.82 -9.30
C GLN A 139 5.96 -32.32 -9.92
N ALA A 140 5.00 -31.40 -10.16
CA ALA A 140 3.74 -31.76 -10.81
C ALA A 140 3.97 -32.31 -12.23
N ARG A 141 4.80 -31.65 -13.03
CA ARG A 141 5.14 -32.09 -14.39
C ARG A 141 5.85 -33.44 -14.40
N LEU A 142 6.75 -33.70 -13.46
CA LEU A 142 7.42 -35.00 -13.34
C LEU A 142 6.45 -36.10 -12.96
N ALA A 143 5.51 -35.84 -12.04
CA ALA A 143 4.48 -36.78 -11.65
C ALA A 143 3.55 -37.12 -12.84
N GLU A 144 3.14 -36.12 -13.61
CA GLU A 144 2.33 -36.32 -14.83
C GLU A 144 3.09 -37.16 -15.87
N ALA A 145 4.36 -36.88 -16.12
CA ALA A 145 5.17 -37.64 -17.07
C ALA A 145 5.33 -39.10 -16.66
N LEU A 146 5.58 -39.37 -15.38
CA LEU A 146 5.68 -40.74 -14.85
C LEU A 146 4.37 -41.51 -14.96
N VAL A 147 3.23 -40.86 -14.72
CA VAL A 147 1.91 -41.52 -14.90
C VAL A 147 1.64 -41.86 -16.37
N GLN A 148 2.01 -40.97 -17.30
CA GLN A 148 1.85 -41.20 -18.73
C GLN A 148 2.76 -42.31 -19.27
N GLU A 149 3.92 -42.55 -18.66
CA GLU A 149 4.86 -43.59 -19.08
C GLU A 149 4.44 -44.98 -18.59
N VAL A 150 3.58 -45.08 -17.58
CA VAL A 150 3.13 -46.33 -16.94
C VAL A 150 1.70 -46.72 -17.41
N ALA A 151 0.99 -45.82 -18.10
CA ALA A 151 -0.36 -46.04 -18.62
C ALA A 151 -0.32 -46.57 -20.08
#